data_6065e4fb6e1fa0e5ec8ba4c550758679
#
_entry.id   6065e4fb6e1fa0e5ec8ba4c550758679
#
_cell.length_a   1.000
_cell.length_b   1.000
_cell.length_c   1.000
_cell.angle_alpha   90.00
_cell.angle_beta   90.00
_cell.angle_gamma   90.00
#
_symmetry.space_group_name_H-M   'P 1'
#
loop_
_entity.id
_entity.type
_entity.pdbx_description
1 polymer ?
#
loop_
_entity_poly.entity_id
_entity_poly.type
_entity_poly.pdbx_seq_one_letter_code
_entity_poly.pdbx_strand_id
1 'polypeptide(L)'
;MIDTLILGGGLAGTAAALWLADLGRTCTIVEARPRLGGRAHARPWGAAGVAVDYGGGWLRKDHAQMIGLAQRLGLPLSPRAPITQHSHFRNGMWHADPAEDMQAHQAGLAQLLTDAAQMADDSPASRALNAMTLQDYLTHRAMPQSVAREVLAWWVLSGSAPPDQVGVNEYLTPKLANGLLVKLEELAFTVQGGASIIPQEAAKASGADVVLGDAAERLEDRGDCVQATLTSGRKITARTALVALPLNTLSQIRFTPPLNPAQSRLSKLGHQGAAIKLMIRAQGPSPGHLATGEALGLRWIYADRHLPDGSTLLVAFGLFQDVGEPTLATVQAAMAAAFPTAEVLDFDWHDWVNDPFARGTWVSPALHSLPDYAAQHWAMQGRIAFAGSDLYSAEQGWFEGALLTARAAVAALDLCLKQNG
;
A
#
# COMPACT_ATOMS: atom_id res chain seq x y z
N MET A 1 -30.75 -16.66 -5.70
CA MET A 1 -30.12 -15.34 -5.37
C MET A 1 -28.80 -15.67 -4.69
N ILE A 2 -27.70 -15.03 -5.12
CA ILE A 2 -26.36 -15.22 -4.52
C ILE A 2 -26.33 -14.70 -3.09
N ASP A 3 -25.48 -15.30 -2.23
CA ASP A 3 -25.41 -14.90 -0.82
C ASP A 3 -24.69 -13.54 -0.70
N THR A 4 -23.55 -13.36 -1.36
CA THR A 4 -22.76 -12.13 -1.24
C THR A 4 -22.30 -11.59 -2.59
N LEU A 5 -22.57 -10.31 -2.86
CA LEU A 5 -21.98 -9.55 -3.94
C LEU A 5 -20.72 -8.85 -3.44
N ILE A 6 -19.58 -9.06 -4.09
CA ILE A 6 -18.29 -8.47 -3.73
C ILE A 6 -17.94 -7.41 -4.77
N LEU A 7 -17.84 -6.16 -4.35
CA LEU A 7 -17.38 -5.04 -5.17
C LEU A 7 -15.89 -4.83 -4.95
N GLY A 8 -15.09 -5.13 -5.96
CA GLY A 8 -13.63 -5.06 -5.96
C GLY A 8 -12.96 -6.43 -5.93
N GLY A 9 -12.26 -6.76 -7.03
CA GLY A 9 -11.49 -8.00 -7.21
C GLY A 9 -10.03 -7.89 -6.75
N GLY A 10 -9.75 -7.03 -5.77
CA GLY A 10 -8.46 -6.94 -5.08
C GLY A 10 -8.26 -8.07 -4.07
N LEU A 11 -7.13 -8.05 -3.35
CA LEU A 11 -6.78 -9.09 -2.38
C LEU A 11 -7.86 -9.29 -1.31
N ALA A 12 -8.42 -8.21 -0.74
CA ALA A 12 -9.47 -8.32 0.27
C ALA A 12 -10.74 -9.00 -0.27
N GLY A 13 -11.21 -8.60 -1.45
CA GLY A 13 -12.43 -9.15 -2.05
C GLY A 13 -12.28 -10.61 -2.45
N THR A 14 -11.16 -10.98 -3.09
CA THR A 14 -10.93 -12.36 -3.54
C THR A 14 -10.66 -13.33 -2.39
N ALA A 15 -9.93 -12.87 -1.35
CA ALA A 15 -9.76 -13.67 -0.13
C ALA A 15 -11.09 -13.85 0.63
N ALA A 16 -11.93 -12.80 0.69
CA ALA A 16 -13.27 -12.90 1.27
C ALA A 16 -14.14 -13.91 0.51
N ALA A 17 -14.11 -13.91 -0.83
CA ALA A 17 -14.82 -14.89 -1.64
C ALA A 17 -14.39 -16.33 -1.30
N LEU A 18 -13.06 -16.57 -1.17
CA LEU A 18 -12.53 -17.87 -0.80
C LEU A 18 -13.00 -18.32 0.59
N TRP A 19 -13.00 -17.43 1.59
CA TRP A 19 -13.45 -17.76 2.94
C TRP A 19 -14.96 -17.90 3.06
N LEU A 20 -15.74 -17.17 2.26
CA LEU A 20 -17.19 -17.36 2.16
C LEU A 20 -17.52 -18.72 1.51
N ALA A 21 -16.77 -19.14 0.49
CA ALA A 21 -16.91 -20.47 -0.10
C ALA A 21 -16.62 -21.59 0.89
N ASP A 22 -15.62 -21.43 1.80
CA ASP A 22 -15.36 -22.36 2.90
C ASP A 22 -16.58 -22.53 3.84
N LEU A 23 -17.41 -21.51 3.94
CA LEU A 23 -18.65 -21.52 4.73
C LEU A 23 -19.88 -21.97 3.91
N GLY A 24 -19.66 -22.43 2.67
CA GLY A 24 -20.73 -22.87 1.77
C GLY A 24 -21.57 -21.71 1.19
N ARG A 25 -21.03 -20.47 1.19
CA ARG A 25 -21.72 -19.29 0.66
C ARG A 25 -21.34 -19.02 -0.79
N THR A 26 -22.32 -18.64 -1.58
CA THR A 26 -22.17 -18.29 -2.99
C THR A 26 -21.82 -16.80 -3.16
N CYS A 27 -20.86 -16.51 -4.04
CA CYS A 27 -20.39 -15.14 -4.28
C CYS A 27 -20.32 -14.80 -5.77
N THR A 28 -20.50 -13.51 -6.07
CA THR A 28 -20.12 -12.90 -7.36
C THR A 28 -19.17 -11.74 -7.07
N ILE A 29 -18.02 -11.73 -7.74
CA ILE A 29 -17.03 -10.63 -7.68
C ILE A 29 -17.24 -9.71 -8.88
N VAL A 30 -17.36 -8.41 -8.63
CA VAL A 30 -17.40 -7.37 -9.66
C VAL A 30 -16.12 -6.54 -9.57
N GLU A 31 -15.38 -6.47 -10.66
CA GLU A 31 -14.12 -5.73 -10.76
C GLU A 31 -14.17 -4.77 -11.96
N ALA A 32 -13.81 -3.51 -11.71
CA ALA A 32 -13.83 -2.45 -12.73
C ALA A 32 -12.76 -2.64 -13.82
N ARG A 33 -11.62 -3.23 -13.48
CA ARG A 33 -10.54 -3.52 -14.43
C ARG A 33 -10.78 -4.82 -15.19
N PRO A 34 -10.12 -5.02 -16.34
CA PRO A 34 -10.13 -6.30 -17.06
C PRO A 34 -9.22 -7.36 -16.38
N ARG A 35 -8.83 -7.14 -15.12
CA ARG A 35 -7.96 -8.04 -14.34
C ARG A 35 -8.31 -8.00 -12.85
N LEU A 36 -8.09 -9.09 -12.16
CA LEU A 36 -8.08 -9.14 -10.69
C LEU A 36 -6.76 -8.59 -10.12
N GLY A 37 -6.73 -8.39 -8.81
CA GLY A 37 -5.54 -8.02 -8.03
C GLY A 37 -5.56 -6.62 -7.44
N GLY A 38 -6.30 -5.68 -8.04
CA GLY A 38 -6.32 -4.30 -7.56
C GLY A 38 -4.91 -3.69 -7.53
N ARG A 39 -4.48 -3.21 -6.35
CA ARG A 39 -3.14 -2.66 -6.10
C ARG A 39 -2.03 -3.73 -5.90
N ALA A 40 -2.36 -5.03 -5.82
CA ALA A 40 -1.42 -6.11 -6.11
C ALA A 40 -1.37 -6.27 -7.63
N HIS A 41 -0.33 -5.76 -8.26
CA HIS A 41 -0.21 -5.72 -9.72
C HIS A 41 1.18 -6.09 -10.16
N ALA A 42 1.31 -7.29 -10.70
CA ALA A 42 2.51 -7.76 -11.37
C ALA A 42 2.23 -7.96 -12.86
N ARG A 43 3.24 -7.70 -13.68
CA ARG A 43 3.21 -8.00 -15.10
C ARG A 43 4.60 -8.41 -15.59
N PRO A 44 4.71 -9.18 -16.68
CA PRO A 44 5.98 -9.45 -17.30
C PRO A 44 6.65 -8.15 -17.76
N TRP A 45 7.98 -8.04 -17.57
CA TRP A 45 8.76 -6.90 -18.00
C TRP A 45 10.01 -7.31 -18.75
N GLY A 46 10.32 -6.56 -19.81
CA GLY A 46 11.47 -6.77 -20.67
C GLY A 46 11.43 -8.05 -21.49
N ALA A 47 12.47 -8.27 -22.26
CA ALA A 47 12.62 -9.44 -23.13
C ALA A 47 12.67 -10.77 -22.36
N ALA A 48 13.06 -10.75 -21.08
CA ALA A 48 13.13 -11.93 -20.24
C ALA A 48 11.76 -12.38 -19.69
N GLY A 49 10.68 -11.58 -19.86
CA GLY A 49 9.33 -11.90 -19.40
C GLY A 49 9.21 -12.12 -17.88
N VAL A 50 10.14 -11.57 -17.09
CA VAL A 50 10.15 -11.74 -15.63
C VAL A 50 9.02 -10.94 -15.02
N ALA A 51 8.19 -11.58 -14.18
CA ALA A 51 7.14 -10.90 -13.46
C ALA A 51 7.72 -9.91 -12.46
N VAL A 52 7.22 -8.67 -12.49
CA VAL A 52 7.65 -7.56 -11.65
C VAL A 52 6.43 -6.89 -11.01
N ASP A 53 6.52 -6.60 -9.72
CA ASP A 53 5.44 -5.99 -8.95
C ASP A 53 5.45 -4.46 -9.05
N TYR A 54 4.53 -3.91 -9.81
CA TYR A 54 4.31 -2.45 -9.93
C TYR A 54 3.51 -1.87 -8.75
N GLY A 55 2.81 -2.71 -8.02
CA GLY A 55 2.12 -2.40 -6.78
C GLY A 55 2.83 -2.97 -5.56
N GLY A 56 2.06 -3.41 -4.55
CA GLY A 56 2.59 -4.17 -3.43
C GLY A 56 3.24 -5.47 -3.92
N GLY A 57 4.37 -5.84 -3.33
CA GLY A 57 5.12 -7.03 -3.74
C GLY A 57 5.95 -7.65 -2.63
N TRP A 58 6.15 -6.92 -1.52
CA TRP A 58 6.99 -7.37 -0.41
C TRP A 58 6.16 -7.80 0.80
N LEU A 59 6.57 -8.89 1.43
CA LEU A 59 5.92 -9.46 2.60
C LEU A 59 6.88 -9.44 3.79
N ARG A 60 6.37 -9.08 4.95
CA ARG A 60 7.09 -9.19 6.22
C ARG A 60 7.02 -10.62 6.75
N LYS A 61 7.96 -10.99 7.63
CA LYS A 61 8.00 -12.31 8.28
C LYS A 61 6.78 -12.57 9.18
N ASP A 62 6.18 -11.52 9.71
CA ASP A 62 5.03 -11.57 10.62
C ASP A 62 3.67 -11.39 9.91
N HIS A 63 3.63 -11.28 8.58
CA HIS A 63 2.40 -11.26 7.79
C HIS A 63 1.75 -12.66 7.73
N ALA A 64 1.24 -13.11 8.88
CA ALA A 64 0.76 -14.48 9.06
C ALA A 64 -0.43 -14.85 8.15
N GLN A 65 -1.37 -13.91 7.93
CA GLN A 65 -2.53 -14.16 7.05
C GLN A 65 -2.07 -14.27 5.59
N MET A 66 -1.18 -13.39 5.15
CA MET A 66 -0.68 -13.38 3.77
C MET A 66 0.17 -14.61 3.46
N ILE A 67 1.08 -14.97 4.37
CA ILE A 67 1.92 -16.18 4.26
C ILE A 67 1.03 -17.43 4.27
N GLY A 68 0.07 -17.51 5.20
CA GLY A 68 -0.87 -18.63 5.28
C GLY A 68 -1.76 -18.74 4.04
N LEU A 69 -2.20 -17.64 3.45
CA LEU A 69 -2.97 -17.65 2.21
C LEU A 69 -2.12 -18.12 1.02
N ALA A 70 -0.88 -17.64 0.89
CA ALA A 70 0.04 -18.12 -0.15
C ALA A 70 0.30 -19.63 -0.03
N GLN A 71 0.57 -20.14 1.18
CA GLN A 71 0.74 -21.56 1.46
C GLN A 71 -0.50 -22.37 1.09
N ARG A 72 -1.69 -21.92 1.51
CA ARG A 72 -2.96 -22.56 1.18
C ARG A 72 -3.18 -22.71 -0.32
N LEU A 73 -2.76 -21.70 -1.10
CA LEU A 73 -2.88 -21.67 -2.56
C LEU A 73 -1.73 -22.38 -3.27
N GLY A 74 -0.78 -22.95 -2.53
CA GLY A 74 0.41 -23.61 -3.11
C GLY A 74 1.37 -22.66 -3.81
N LEU A 75 1.37 -21.38 -3.44
CA LEU A 75 2.19 -20.34 -4.07
C LEU A 75 3.50 -20.18 -3.30
N PRO A 76 4.67 -20.42 -3.93
CA PRO A 76 5.94 -20.33 -3.25
C PRO A 76 6.35 -18.87 -3.00
N LEU A 77 6.97 -18.64 -1.85
CA LEU A 77 7.60 -17.39 -1.49
C LEU A 77 9.10 -17.48 -1.74
N SER A 78 9.66 -16.39 -2.28
CA SER A 78 11.12 -16.27 -2.47
C SER A 78 11.68 -15.30 -1.43
N PRO A 79 12.79 -15.62 -0.76
CA PRO A 79 13.47 -14.68 0.11
C PRO A 79 14.03 -13.51 -0.69
N ARG A 80 13.96 -12.31 -0.10
CA ARG A 80 14.63 -11.13 -0.64
C ARG A 80 16.12 -11.13 -0.22
N ALA A 81 16.94 -10.51 -1.06
CA ALA A 81 18.32 -10.22 -0.67
C ALA A 81 18.33 -9.32 0.58
N PRO A 82 19.17 -9.59 1.59
CA PRO A 82 19.36 -8.66 2.69
C PRO A 82 20.06 -7.38 2.21
N ILE A 83 19.95 -6.30 2.97
CA ILE A 83 20.78 -5.10 2.73
C ILE A 83 22.21 -5.47 3.15
N THR A 84 23.12 -5.45 2.19
CA THR A 84 24.54 -5.72 2.38
C THR A 84 25.39 -4.46 2.30
N GLN A 85 24.85 -3.43 1.65
CA GLN A 85 25.50 -2.13 1.48
C GLN A 85 24.45 -1.03 1.54
N HIS A 86 24.76 0.07 2.25
CA HIS A 86 23.96 1.28 2.28
C HIS A 86 24.84 2.48 1.91
N SER A 87 24.42 3.23 0.92
CA SER A 87 25.04 4.47 0.47
C SER A 87 24.04 5.60 0.45
N HIS A 88 24.56 6.82 0.34
CA HIS A 88 23.75 8.04 0.35
C HIS A 88 24.02 8.87 -0.90
N PHE A 89 23.00 9.60 -1.36
CA PHE A 89 23.17 10.55 -2.46
C PHE A 89 22.58 11.91 -2.10
N ARG A 90 23.36 12.95 -2.29
CA ARG A 90 23.01 14.33 -2.02
C ARG A 90 23.76 15.28 -2.95
N ASN A 91 23.14 16.40 -3.31
CA ASN A 91 23.74 17.38 -4.21
C ASN A 91 24.22 16.78 -5.55
N GLY A 92 23.49 15.78 -6.05
CA GLY A 92 23.83 15.09 -7.31
C GLY A 92 25.04 14.13 -7.22
N MET A 93 25.52 13.79 -6.01
CA MET A 93 26.70 12.96 -5.81
C MET A 93 26.44 11.82 -4.82
N TRP A 94 27.16 10.71 -5.06
CA TRP A 94 27.22 9.57 -4.17
C TRP A 94 28.11 9.84 -2.95
N HIS A 95 27.73 9.29 -1.78
CA HIS A 95 28.47 9.37 -0.53
C HIS A 95 28.39 8.04 0.23
N ALA A 96 29.46 7.66 0.93
CA ALA A 96 29.45 6.53 1.84
C ALA A 96 28.69 6.84 3.14
N ASP A 97 28.79 8.08 3.62
CA ASP A 97 28.22 8.53 4.88
C ASP A 97 26.94 9.36 4.67
N PRO A 98 25.96 9.30 5.60
CA PRO A 98 24.71 10.05 5.50
C PRO A 98 24.90 11.56 5.67
N ALA A 99 25.95 12.00 6.32
CA ALA A 99 26.20 13.39 6.69
C ALA A 99 27.69 13.76 6.64
N GLU A 100 27.97 15.05 6.47
CA GLU A 100 29.30 15.63 6.67
C GLU A 100 29.59 15.81 8.17
N ASP A 101 28.59 16.30 8.93
CA ASP A 101 28.60 16.37 10.39
C ASP A 101 27.87 15.17 10.98
N MET A 102 28.61 14.12 11.27
CA MET A 102 28.07 12.88 11.87
C MET A 102 27.62 13.08 13.31
N GLN A 103 28.19 14.02 14.06
CA GLN A 103 27.76 14.31 15.43
C GLN A 103 26.37 14.93 15.45
N ALA A 104 26.15 15.96 14.63
CA ALA A 104 24.82 16.57 14.48
C ALA A 104 23.79 15.58 13.96
N HIS A 105 24.18 14.73 13.01
CA HIS A 105 23.29 13.67 12.47
C HIS A 105 22.86 12.70 13.57
N GLN A 106 23.80 12.15 14.35
CA GLN A 106 23.49 11.23 15.46
C GLN A 106 22.63 11.89 16.54
N ALA A 107 22.91 13.15 16.90
CA ALA A 107 22.10 13.89 17.84
C ALA A 107 20.64 14.07 17.36
N GLY A 108 20.46 14.36 16.06
CA GLY A 108 19.12 14.48 15.46
C GLY A 108 18.36 13.15 15.44
N LEU A 109 19.03 12.04 15.13
CA LEU A 109 18.42 10.71 15.22
C LEU A 109 18.01 10.36 16.66
N ALA A 110 18.87 10.66 17.65
CA ALA A 110 18.54 10.43 19.06
C ALA A 110 17.31 11.25 19.50
N GLN A 111 17.19 12.51 19.06
CA GLN A 111 16.02 13.34 19.30
C GLN A 111 14.76 12.72 18.68
N LEU A 112 14.84 12.25 17.43
CA LEU A 112 13.73 11.60 16.72
C LEU A 112 13.24 10.35 17.47
N LEU A 113 14.15 9.51 17.96
CA LEU A 113 13.80 8.31 18.73
C LEU A 113 13.18 8.65 20.08
N THR A 114 13.66 9.72 20.74
CA THR A 114 13.09 10.23 21.98
C THR A 114 11.65 10.70 21.78
N ASP A 115 11.39 11.48 20.72
CA ASP A 115 10.06 11.95 20.38
C ASP A 115 9.13 10.78 19.99
N ALA A 116 9.63 9.79 19.25
CA ALA A 116 8.87 8.58 18.91
C ALA A 116 8.45 7.77 20.14
N ALA A 117 9.31 7.69 21.15
CA ALA A 117 8.97 7.05 22.43
C ALA A 117 7.89 7.82 23.19
N GLN A 118 7.91 9.16 23.15
CA GLN A 118 6.87 10.00 23.77
C GLN A 118 5.50 9.83 23.13
N MET A 119 5.42 9.41 21.86
CA MET A 119 4.13 9.18 21.19
C MET A 119 3.34 7.99 21.76
N ALA A 120 3.95 7.19 22.66
CA ALA A 120 3.28 6.07 23.31
C ALA A 120 2.31 6.48 24.42
N ASP A 121 2.36 7.73 24.89
CA ASP A 121 1.52 8.27 25.95
C ASP A 121 0.59 9.39 25.45
N ASP A 122 -0.37 9.81 26.30
CA ASP A 122 -1.26 10.95 26.04
C ASP A 122 -0.82 12.21 26.82
N SER A 123 0.49 12.44 26.91
CA SER A 123 1.05 13.63 27.55
C SER A 123 0.74 14.91 26.75
N PRO A 124 0.83 16.10 27.38
CA PRO A 124 0.74 17.37 26.65
C PRO A 124 1.78 17.49 25.54
N ALA A 125 2.98 16.90 25.71
CA ALA A 125 4.03 16.87 24.69
C ALA A 125 3.64 16.00 23.51
N SER A 126 3.11 14.79 23.75
CA SER A 126 2.60 13.91 22.71
C SER A 126 1.46 14.57 21.92
N ARG A 127 0.48 15.19 22.62
CA ARG A 127 -0.61 15.91 21.96
C ARG A 127 -0.12 17.08 21.09
N ALA A 128 0.91 17.81 21.54
CA ALA A 128 1.50 18.89 20.76
C ALA A 128 2.17 18.37 19.47
N LEU A 129 2.88 17.26 19.55
CA LEU A 129 3.45 16.60 18.37
C LEU A 129 2.34 16.09 17.41
N ASN A 130 1.30 15.45 17.94
CA ASN A 130 0.18 14.93 17.16
C ASN A 130 -0.60 16.01 16.37
N ALA A 131 -0.46 17.27 16.76
CA ALA A 131 -1.09 18.38 16.05
C ALA A 131 -0.26 18.89 14.85
N MET A 132 0.97 18.39 14.66
CA MET A 132 1.89 18.85 13.63
C MET A 132 1.86 17.93 12.42
N THR A 133 2.16 18.49 11.23
CA THR A 133 2.53 17.70 10.08
C THR A 133 3.96 17.16 10.24
N LEU A 134 4.33 16.14 9.47
CA LEU A 134 5.71 15.65 9.44
C LEU A 134 6.70 16.77 9.03
N GLN A 135 6.31 17.63 8.07
CA GLN A 135 7.13 18.76 7.64
C GLN A 135 7.30 19.80 8.75
N ASP A 136 6.20 20.15 9.45
CA ASP A 136 6.24 21.10 10.57
C ASP A 136 7.12 20.58 11.71
N TYR A 137 7.05 19.29 12.00
CA TYR A 137 7.88 18.64 13.01
C TYR A 137 9.37 18.77 12.70
N LEU A 138 9.79 18.42 11.46
CA LEU A 138 11.19 18.53 11.05
C LEU A 138 11.71 19.98 11.19
N THR A 139 10.87 20.95 10.84
CA THR A 139 11.20 22.39 10.96
C THR A 139 11.23 22.85 12.42
N HIS A 140 10.20 22.49 13.22
CA HIS A 140 10.09 22.86 14.63
C HIS A 140 11.25 22.34 15.48
N ARG A 141 11.68 21.10 15.19
CA ARG A 141 12.85 20.48 15.86
C ARG A 141 14.19 20.98 15.31
N ALA A 142 14.19 21.84 14.31
CA ALA A 142 15.41 22.25 13.60
C ALA A 142 16.29 21.04 13.24
N MET A 143 15.66 19.98 12.70
CA MET A 143 16.35 18.74 12.40
C MET A 143 17.51 18.96 11.42
N PRO A 144 18.69 18.38 11.67
CA PRO A 144 19.79 18.43 10.70
C PRO A 144 19.31 17.97 9.33
N GLN A 145 19.77 18.64 8.29
CA GLN A 145 19.35 18.34 6.91
C GLN A 145 19.60 16.87 6.53
N SER A 146 20.66 16.25 7.05
CA SER A 146 20.95 14.84 6.86
C SER A 146 19.88 13.92 7.48
N VAL A 147 19.39 14.24 8.68
CA VAL A 147 18.30 13.51 9.33
C VAL A 147 16.99 13.71 8.58
N ALA A 148 16.68 14.94 8.18
CA ALA A 148 15.47 15.23 7.40
C ALA A 148 15.46 14.45 6.07
N ARG A 149 16.59 14.36 5.36
CA ARG A 149 16.72 13.55 4.13
C ARG A 149 16.46 12.06 4.41
N GLU A 150 17.03 11.54 5.49
CA GLU A 150 16.84 10.13 5.86
C GLU A 150 15.38 9.86 6.23
N VAL A 151 14.75 10.68 7.05
CA VAL A 151 13.32 10.61 7.38
C VAL A 151 12.48 10.59 6.10
N LEU A 152 12.72 11.52 5.18
CA LEU A 152 11.95 11.61 3.94
C LEU A 152 12.22 10.44 2.98
N ALA A 153 13.44 9.90 2.96
CA ALA A 153 13.77 8.72 2.17
C ALA A 153 13.01 7.47 2.65
N TRP A 154 12.86 7.30 3.95
CA TRP A 154 12.04 6.21 4.50
C TRP A 154 10.54 6.50 4.44
N TRP A 155 10.17 7.78 4.50
CA TRP A 155 8.78 8.19 4.41
C TRP A 155 8.14 7.85 3.06
N VAL A 156 8.84 8.03 1.95
CA VAL A 156 8.30 7.66 0.61
C VAL A 156 7.96 6.18 0.49
N LEU A 157 8.60 5.32 1.28
CA LEU A 157 8.34 3.89 1.32
C LEU A 157 7.23 3.54 2.34
N SER A 158 7.18 4.21 3.49
CA SER A 158 6.27 3.87 4.60
C SER A 158 4.95 4.64 4.56
N GLY A 159 4.99 5.96 4.40
CA GLY A 159 3.82 6.84 4.45
C GLY A 159 3.30 7.24 3.07
N SER A 160 4.18 7.37 2.09
CA SER A 160 3.82 7.65 0.69
C SER A 160 3.09 8.96 0.38
N ALA A 161 3.01 9.89 1.30
CA ALA A 161 2.24 11.13 1.14
C ALA A 161 3.13 12.38 1.25
N PRO A 162 2.70 13.53 0.75
CA PRO A 162 3.36 14.80 1.01
C PRO A 162 3.50 15.04 2.52
N PRO A 163 4.72 15.36 3.03
CA PRO A 163 4.97 15.45 4.46
C PRO A 163 4.27 16.63 5.15
N ASP A 164 3.75 17.60 4.38
CA ASP A 164 2.95 18.74 4.82
C ASP A 164 1.44 18.45 4.91
N GLN A 165 0.99 17.26 4.50
CA GLN A 165 -0.42 16.87 4.46
C GLN A 165 -0.79 15.79 5.49
N VAL A 166 0.20 15.19 6.14
CA VAL A 166 0.01 14.07 7.06
C VAL A 166 0.53 14.39 8.44
N GLY A 167 -0.07 13.78 9.45
CA GLY A 167 0.38 13.94 10.83
C GLY A 167 1.73 13.28 11.07
N VAL A 168 2.55 13.89 11.93
CA VAL A 168 3.84 13.31 12.31
C VAL A 168 3.70 11.94 12.98
N ASN A 169 2.57 11.65 13.60
CA ASN A 169 2.23 10.36 14.21
C ASN A 169 2.18 9.18 13.23
N GLU A 170 2.05 9.44 11.93
CA GLU A 170 2.18 8.41 10.90
C GLU A 170 3.64 7.91 10.77
N TYR A 171 4.60 8.74 11.12
CA TYR A 171 6.04 8.43 11.10
C TYR A 171 6.59 8.13 12.50
N LEU A 172 6.36 9.03 13.47
CA LEU A 172 6.77 8.86 14.87
C LEU A 172 5.87 7.83 15.56
N THR A 173 6.16 6.57 15.38
CA THR A 173 5.44 5.47 16.04
C THR A 173 6.34 4.80 17.08
N PRO A 174 5.78 4.13 18.11
CA PRO A 174 6.58 3.32 19.03
C PRO A 174 7.41 2.24 18.31
N LYS A 175 6.99 1.79 17.14
CA LYS A 175 7.76 0.86 16.28
C LYS A 175 9.04 1.51 15.73
N LEU A 176 9.06 2.82 15.55
CA LEU A 176 10.24 3.56 15.10
C LEU A 176 11.37 3.53 16.15
N ALA A 177 11.04 3.47 17.44
CA ALA A 177 12.01 3.39 18.53
C ALA A 177 12.94 2.14 18.42
N ASN A 178 12.53 1.12 17.63
CA ASN A 178 13.33 -0.06 17.35
C ASN A 178 14.27 0.11 16.14
N GLY A 179 14.43 1.32 15.61
CA GLY A 179 15.37 1.66 14.54
C GLY A 179 14.71 1.88 13.17
N LEU A 180 15.20 2.90 12.46
CA LEU A 180 14.71 3.29 11.12
C LEU A 180 14.90 2.19 10.06
N LEU A 181 15.92 1.33 10.22
CA LEU A 181 16.30 0.29 9.26
C LEU A 181 15.56 -1.04 9.46
N VAL A 182 15.00 -1.30 10.64
CA VAL A 182 14.36 -2.58 10.98
C VAL A 182 13.21 -2.95 10.05
N LYS A 183 12.50 -1.94 9.51
CA LYS A 183 11.35 -2.17 8.62
C LYS A 183 11.71 -2.84 7.30
N LEU A 184 12.89 -2.60 6.73
CA LEU A 184 13.26 -3.20 5.44
C LEU A 184 13.77 -4.63 5.58
N GLU A 185 14.48 -4.94 6.65
CA GLU A 185 14.91 -6.31 6.97
C GLU A 185 13.71 -7.22 7.29
N GLU A 186 12.61 -6.63 7.79
CA GLU A 186 11.36 -7.35 8.00
C GLU A 186 10.67 -7.72 6.67
N LEU A 187 10.89 -6.96 5.58
CA LEU A 187 10.36 -7.23 4.24
C LEU A 187 11.13 -8.39 3.59
N ALA A 188 10.89 -9.59 4.07
CA ALA A 188 11.73 -10.75 3.85
C ALA A 188 11.40 -11.54 2.58
N PHE A 189 10.17 -11.42 2.05
CA PHE A 189 9.71 -12.30 0.99
C PHE A 189 9.04 -11.53 -0.15
N THR A 190 9.10 -12.15 -1.34
CA THR A 190 8.28 -11.85 -2.50
C THR A 190 7.51 -13.11 -2.90
N VAL A 191 6.44 -12.95 -3.69
CA VAL A 191 5.68 -14.08 -4.25
C VAL A 191 6.27 -14.45 -5.61
N GLN A 192 6.57 -15.72 -5.83
CA GLN A 192 7.01 -16.17 -7.16
C GLN A 192 5.91 -15.94 -8.19
N GLY A 193 6.25 -15.29 -9.30
CA GLY A 193 5.27 -14.87 -10.31
C GLY A 193 4.58 -13.53 -10.00
N GLY A 194 4.95 -12.87 -8.89
CA GLY A 194 4.40 -11.58 -8.44
C GLY A 194 3.17 -11.70 -7.56
N ALA A 195 2.94 -10.69 -6.72
CA ALA A 195 1.88 -10.72 -5.70
C ALA A 195 0.45 -10.79 -6.27
N SER A 196 0.25 -10.39 -7.52
CA SER A 196 -1.07 -10.44 -8.17
C SER A 196 -1.59 -11.85 -8.43
N ILE A 197 -0.74 -12.89 -8.35
CA ILE A 197 -1.17 -14.28 -8.52
C ILE A 197 -2.05 -14.74 -7.34
N ILE A 198 -1.83 -14.21 -6.13
CA ILE A 198 -2.60 -14.59 -4.94
C ILE A 198 -4.10 -14.26 -5.09
N PRO A 199 -4.52 -13.01 -5.40
CA PRO A 199 -5.94 -12.72 -5.63
C PRO A 199 -6.53 -13.48 -6.82
N GLN A 200 -5.76 -13.79 -7.86
CA GLN A 200 -6.23 -14.59 -9.00
C GLN A 200 -6.54 -16.03 -8.57
N GLU A 201 -5.60 -16.70 -7.89
CA GLU A 201 -5.79 -18.07 -7.43
C GLU A 201 -6.83 -18.16 -6.30
N ALA A 202 -6.95 -17.14 -5.44
CA ALA A 202 -8.00 -17.07 -4.42
C ALA A 202 -9.40 -17.00 -5.06
N ALA A 203 -9.58 -16.16 -6.07
CA ALA A 203 -10.85 -16.06 -6.79
C ALA A 203 -11.18 -17.38 -7.50
N LYS A 204 -10.21 -17.99 -8.17
CA LYS A 204 -10.38 -19.30 -8.83
C LYS A 204 -10.76 -20.41 -7.83
N ALA A 205 -10.04 -20.50 -6.71
CA ALA A 205 -10.30 -21.49 -5.67
C ALA A 205 -11.64 -21.30 -4.95
N SER A 206 -12.17 -20.06 -4.93
CA SER A 206 -13.50 -19.78 -4.35
C SER A 206 -14.67 -20.29 -5.18
N GLY A 207 -14.47 -20.53 -6.49
CA GLY A 207 -15.55 -20.85 -7.43
C GLY A 207 -16.55 -19.71 -7.65
N ALA A 208 -16.22 -18.48 -7.24
CA ALA A 208 -17.10 -17.32 -7.41
C ALA A 208 -17.19 -16.93 -8.89
N ASP A 209 -18.38 -16.49 -9.32
CA ASP A 209 -18.53 -15.82 -10.60
C ASP A 209 -17.77 -14.50 -10.60
N VAL A 210 -17.04 -14.20 -11.69
CA VAL A 210 -16.25 -12.97 -11.82
C VAL A 210 -16.71 -12.14 -12.99
N VAL A 211 -17.08 -10.88 -12.74
CA VAL A 211 -17.43 -9.88 -13.75
C VAL A 211 -16.28 -8.88 -13.81
N LEU A 212 -15.55 -8.85 -14.91
CA LEU A 212 -14.43 -7.94 -15.17
C LEU A 212 -14.84 -6.80 -16.10
N GLY A 213 -14.17 -5.65 -15.97
CA GLY A 213 -14.33 -4.51 -16.86
C GLY A 213 -15.64 -3.74 -16.68
N ASP A 214 -16.33 -3.92 -15.54
CA ASP A 214 -17.62 -3.29 -15.30
C ASP A 214 -17.69 -2.74 -13.86
N ALA A 215 -17.56 -1.43 -13.70
CA ALA A 215 -17.50 -0.80 -12.39
C ALA A 215 -18.90 -0.68 -11.76
N ALA A 216 -18.98 -0.75 -10.43
CA ALA A 216 -20.20 -0.43 -9.71
C ALA A 216 -20.40 1.10 -9.64
N GLU A 217 -21.60 1.58 -10.01
CA GLU A 217 -21.99 3.00 -9.88
C GLU A 217 -22.91 3.25 -8.70
N ARG A 218 -23.70 2.22 -8.32
CA ARG A 218 -24.68 2.32 -7.23
C ARG A 218 -24.74 1.01 -6.46
N LEU A 219 -24.90 1.12 -5.15
CA LEU A 219 -25.20 0.01 -4.25
C LEU A 219 -26.37 0.39 -3.34
N GLU A 220 -27.44 -0.39 -3.39
CA GLU A 220 -28.68 -0.17 -2.65
C GLU A 220 -28.93 -1.34 -1.69
N ASP A 221 -29.05 -1.05 -0.40
CA ASP A 221 -29.61 -1.95 0.58
C ASP A 221 -31.13 -1.73 0.63
N ARG A 222 -31.90 -2.76 0.30
CA ARG A 222 -33.38 -2.73 0.21
C ARG A 222 -34.06 -3.35 1.42
N GLY A 223 -33.27 -3.70 2.44
CA GLY A 223 -33.76 -4.31 3.67
C GLY A 223 -33.78 -5.84 3.62
N ASP A 224 -34.27 -6.45 2.56
CA ASP A 224 -34.28 -7.91 2.33
C ASP A 224 -33.12 -8.39 1.46
N CYS A 225 -32.60 -7.55 0.60
CA CYS A 225 -31.49 -7.82 -0.32
C CYS A 225 -30.69 -6.56 -0.60
N VAL A 226 -29.57 -6.71 -1.28
CA VAL A 226 -28.81 -5.62 -1.87
C VAL A 226 -28.85 -5.69 -3.39
N GLN A 227 -28.81 -4.52 -4.06
CA GLN A 227 -28.68 -4.46 -5.51
C GLN A 227 -27.57 -3.49 -5.90
N ALA A 228 -26.61 -3.96 -6.71
CA ALA A 228 -25.67 -3.11 -7.40
C ALA A 228 -26.13 -2.82 -8.83
N THR A 229 -25.89 -1.58 -9.27
CA THR A 229 -25.99 -1.18 -10.70
C THR A 229 -24.58 -0.90 -11.19
N LEU A 230 -24.20 -1.52 -12.30
CA LEU A 230 -22.88 -1.37 -12.92
C LEU A 230 -22.91 -0.32 -14.04
N THR A 231 -21.74 0.11 -14.49
CA THR A 231 -21.57 1.10 -15.57
C THR A 231 -22.20 0.66 -16.90
N SER A 232 -22.24 -0.64 -17.16
CA SER A 232 -22.96 -1.22 -18.31
C SER A 232 -24.48 -1.14 -18.21
N GLY A 233 -25.05 -0.72 -17.07
CA GLY A 233 -26.46 -0.80 -16.75
C GLY A 233 -26.91 -2.15 -16.20
N ARG A 234 -26.02 -3.16 -16.12
CA ARG A 234 -26.31 -4.47 -15.53
C ARG A 234 -26.63 -4.30 -14.04
N LYS A 235 -27.65 -5.02 -13.58
CA LYS A 235 -28.03 -5.08 -12.18
C LYS A 235 -27.75 -6.46 -11.61
N ILE A 236 -27.13 -6.51 -10.42
CA ILE A 236 -26.84 -7.73 -9.70
C ILE A 236 -27.46 -7.64 -8.31
N THR A 237 -28.28 -8.63 -7.94
CA THR A 237 -28.96 -8.71 -6.65
C THR A 237 -28.37 -9.86 -5.83
N ALA A 238 -28.10 -9.59 -4.55
CA ALA A 238 -27.58 -10.55 -3.58
C ALA A 238 -28.25 -10.37 -2.22
N ARG A 239 -28.07 -11.33 -1.31
CA ARG A 239 -28.55 -11.21 0.07
C ARG A 239 -27.76 -10.19 0.88
N THR A 240 -26.46 -10.08 0.61
CA THR A 240 -25.52 -9.14 1.27
C THR A 240 -24.50 -8.61 0.27
N ALA A 241 -23.76 -7.55 0.65
CA ALA A 241 -22.64 -7.05 -0.15
C ALA A 241 -21.39 -6.84 0.69
N LEU A 242 -20.23 -7.05 0.05
CA LEU A 242 -18.91 -6.62 0.54
C LEU A 242 -18.36 -5.53 -0.38
N VAL A 243 -18.07 -4.37 0.18
CA VAL A 243 -17.35 -3.27 -0.50
C VAL A 243 -15.87 -3.40 -0.18
N ALA A 244 -15.09 -3.91 -1.16
CA ALA A 244 -13.64 -4.15 -1.06
C ALA A 244 -12.86 -3.23 -2.01
N LEU A 245 -13.22 -1.94 -2.00
CA LEU A 245 -12.70 -0.90 -2.89
C LEU A 245 -11.69 0.00 -2.19
N PRO A 246 -10.75 0.63 -2.92
CA PRO A 246 -9.90 1.68 -2.35
C PRO A 246 -10.73 2.85 -1.80
N LEU A 247 -10.33 3.38 -0.65
CA LEU A 247 -11.00 4.51 0.00
C LEU A 247 -11.22 5.69 -0.95
N ASN A 248 -10.20 6.03 -1.75
CA ASN A 248 -10.23 7.16 -2.68
C ASN A 248 -11.20 6.99 -3.86
N THR A 249 -11.81 5.81 -4.01
CA THR A 249 -12.80 5.53 -5.05
C THR A 249 -14.24 5.42 -4.53
N LEU A 250 -14.43 5.36 -3.20
CA LEU A 250 -15.76 5.17 -2.61
C LEU A 250 -16.74 6.30 -2.95
N SER A 251 -16.26 7.54 -3.10
CA SER A 251 -17.09 8.68 -3.48
C SER A 251 -17.66 8.58 -4.91
N GLN A 252 -17.17 7.68 -5.73
CA GLN A 252 -17.67 7.43 -7.08
C GLN A 252 -18.92 6.54 -7.09
N ILE A 253 -19.22 5.89 -5.95
CA ILE A 253 -20.39 5.00 -5.82
C ILE A 253 -21.50 5.71 -5.04
N ARG A 254 -22.70 5.63 -5.57
CA ARG A 254 -23.92 6.10 -4.89
C ARG A 254 -24.46 5.00 -3.98
N PHE A 255 -24.39 5.23 -2.67
CA PHE A 255 -24.94 4.33 -1.65
C PHE A 255 -26.38 4.73 -1.27
N THR A 256 -27.23 3.73 -1.07
CA THR A 256 -28.58 3.90 -0.52
C THR A 256 -28.81 2.77 0.51
N PRO A 257 -29.01 3.08 1.82
CA PRO A 257 -28.89 4.41 2.42
C PRO A 257 -27.47 5.01 2.27
N PRO A 258 -27.30 6.32 2.48
CA PRO A 258 -25.97 6.96 2.40
C PRO A 258 -24.98 6.35 3.39
N LEU A 259 -23.70 6.45 3.07
CA LEU A 259 -22.60 6.16 4.01
C LEU A 259 -22.78 6.96 5.31
N ASN A 260 -22.34 6.40 6.44
CA ASN A 260 -22.35 7.13 7.71
C ASN A 260 -21.46 8.39 7.66
N PRO A 261 -21.60 9.34 8.60
CA PRO A 261 -20.89 10.62 8.55
C PRO A 261 -19.35 10.48 8.44
N ALA A 262 -18.72 9.55 9.19
CA ALA A 262 -17.27 9.33 9.14
C ALA A 262 -16.84 8.77 7.78
N GLN A 263 -17.50 7.72 7.29
CA GLN A 263 -17.27 7.15 5.96
C GLN A 263 -17.46 8.19 4.85
N SER A 264 -18.52 9.01 4.95
CA SER A 264 -18.82 10.07 3.98
C SER A 264 -17.74 11.16 3.96
N ARG A 265 -17.19 11.53 5.12
CA ARG A 265 -16.06 12.48 5.19
C ARG A 265 -14.81 11.87 4.56
N LEU A 266 -14.42 10.66 4.97
CA LEU A 266 -13.22 10.01 4.44
C LEU A 266 -13.33 9.69 2.94
N SER A 267 -14.50 9.26 2.46
CA SER A 267 -14.68 8.99 1.02
C SER A 267 -14.52 10.24 0.14
N LYS A 268 -14.80 11.42 0.69
CA LYS A 268 -14.61 12.71 0.00
C LYS A 268 -13.17 13.25 0.15
N LEU A 269 -12.60 13.11 1.34
CA LEU A 269 -11.24 13.55 1.63
C LEU A 269 -10.21 12.67 0.93
N GLY A 270 -10.43 11.36 0.97
CA GLY A 270 -9.46 10.37 0.56
C GLY A 270 -8.28 10.24 1.54
N HIS A 271 -7.38 9.32 1.24
CA HIS A 271 -6.05 9.29 1.84
C HIS A 271 -5.05 10.00 0.93
N GLN A 272 -3.92 10.44 1.50
CA GLN A 272 -2.93 11.28 0.82
C GLN A 272 -1.81 10.47 0.14
N GLY A 273 -1.88 9.13 0.15
CA GLY A 273 -0.84 8.26 -0.42
C GLY A 273 -0.65 8.47 -1.92
N ALA A 274 0.50 9.00 -2.30
CA ALA A 274 0.85 9.40 -3.66
C ALA A 274 2.33 9.10 -3.99
N ALA A 275 2.85 7.94 -3.56
CA ALA A 275 4.19 7.50 -3.95
C ALA A 275 4.25 7.13 -5.44
N ILE A 276 5.42 7.33 -6.02
CA ILE A 276 5.79 6.69 -7.27
C ILE A 276 6.76 5.54 -6.99
N LYS A 277 6.54 4.39 -7.65
CA LYS A 277 7.41 3.23 -7.60
C LYS A 277 7.93 2.96 -9.00
N LEU A 278 9.23 3.09 -9.19
CA LEU A 278 9.90 2.77 -10.45
C LEU A 278 10.58 1.41 -10.35
N MET A 279 10.47 0.64 -11.42
CA MET A 279 11.26 -0.55 -11.67
C MET A 279 12.34 -0.16 -12.67
N ILE A 280 13.61 -0.34 -12.31
CA ILE A 280 14.75 0.08 -13.13
C ILE A 280 15.60 -1.15 -13.42
N ARG A 281 15.99 -1.33 -14.67
CA ARG A 281 16.95 -2.35 -15.11
C ARG A 281 18.28 -1.69 -15.43
N ALA A 282 19.33 -2.13 -14.74
CA ALA A 282 20.66 -1.56 -14.93
C ALA A 282 21.77 -2.60 -14.85
N GLN A 283 22.92 -2.32 -15.49
CA GLN A 283 24.19 -3.00 -15.24
C GLN A 283 24.95 -2.28 -14.13
N GLY A 284 25.76 -3.01 -13.38
CA GLY A 284 26.68 -2.49 -12.36
C GLY A 284 26.25 -2.71 -10.92
N PRO A 285 25.06 -2.25 -10.46
CA PRO A 285 24.64 -2.46 -9.06
C PRO A 285 24.47 -3.93 -8.70
N SER A 286 24.93 -4.30 -7.50
CA SER A 286 24.74 -5.65 -6.97
C SER A 286 23.51 -5.73 -6.07
N PRO A 287 22.73 -6.84 -6.08
CA PRO A 287 21.62 -7.04 -5.17
C PRO A 287 22.00 -6.85 -3.70
N GLY A 288 21.11 -6.23 -2.93
CA GLY A 288 21.35 -5.87 -1.54
C GLY A 288 21.94 -4.47 -1.33
N HIS A 289 22.27 -3.74 -2.38
CA HIS A 289 22.72 -2.35 -2.25
C HIS A 289 21.52 -1.41 -2.17
N LEU A 290 21.38 -0.71 -1.04
CA LEU A 290 20.43 0.37 -0.80
C LEU A 290 21.13 1.72 -0.97
N ALA A 291 20.51 2.63 -1.70
CA ALA A 291 20.89 4.04 -1.74
C ALA A 291 19.73 4.92 -1.28
N THR A 292 19.99 5.83 -0.34
CA THR A 292 19.01 6.81 0.17
C THR A 292 19.51 8.23 0.02
N GLY A 293 18.58 9.17 -0.25
CA GLY A 293 18.97 10.57 -0.45
C GLY A 293 17.89 11.38 -1.13
N GLU A 294 18.33 12.23 -2.07
CA GLU A 294 17.41 12.97 -2.93
C GLU A 294 18.11 13.30 -4.27
N ALA A 295 17.50 12.87 -5.36
CA ALA A 295 17.86 13.26 -6.70
C ALA A 295 16.61 13.23 -7.61
N LEU A 296 16.23 14.39 -8.14
CA LEU A 296 15.08 14.53 -9.04
C LEU A 296 13.79 13.88 -8.49
N GLY A 297 13.56 14.04 -7.18
CA GLY A 297 12.42 13.51 -6.45
C GLY A 297 12.54 12.05 -6.01
N LEU A 298 13.48 11.26 -6.56
CA LEU A 298 13.77 9.93 -6.06
C LEU A 298 14.57 10.01 -4.77
N ARG A 299 14.16 9.22 -3.75
CA ARG A 299 14.73 9.31 -2.40
C ARG A 299 15.24 7.98 -1.86
N TRP A 300 14.76 6.87 -2.40
CA TRP A 300 15.05 5.53 -1.95
C TRP A 300 15.18 4.59 -3.15
N ILE A 301 16.34 3.94 -3.32
CA ILE A 301 16.63 3.06 -4.45
C ILE A 301 17.32 1.80 -3.92
N TYR A 302 16.78 0.63 -4.24
CA TYR A 302 17.28 -0.65 -3.78
C TYR A 302 17.53 -1.60 -4.94
N ALA A 303 18.74 -2.16 -5.01
CA ALA A 303 19.07 -3.23 -5.94
C ALA A 303 18.50 -4.57 -5.42
N ASP A 304 17.42 -5.03 -6.04
CA ASP A 304 16.59 -6.12 -5.52
C ASP A 304 17.16 -7.50 -5.87
N ARG A 305 17.37 -7.77 -7.16
CA ARG A 305 17.85 -9.08 -7.64
C ARG A 305 18.47 -9.01 -9.03
N HIS A 306 19.28 -10.03 -9.36
CA HIS A 306 19.69 -10.24 -10.75
C HIS A 306 18.53 -10.75 -11.61
N LEU A 307 18.51 -10.29 -12.84
CA LEU A 307 17.64 -10.78 -13.91
C LEU A 307 18.38 -11.86 -14.74
N PRO A 308 17.64 -12.68 -15.49
CA PRO A 308 18.25 -13.77 -16.29
C PRO A 308 19.27 -13.31 -17.34
N ASP A 309 19.21 -12.05 -17.78
CA ASP A 309 20.17 -11.45 -18.72
C ASP A 309 21.43 -10.90 -18.07
N GLY A 310 21.61 -11.12 -16.75
CA GLY A 310 22.74 -10.65 -15.97
C GLY A 310 22.62 -9.18 -15.50
N SER A 311 21.59 -8.44 -15.91
CA SER A 311 21.30 -7.12 -15.38
C SER A 311 20.71 -7.22 -13.97
N THR A 312 20.62 -6.10 -13.26
CA THR A 312 20.00 -6.00 -11.94
C THR A 312 18.68 -5.24 -12.04
N LEU A 313 17.65 -5.79 -11.39
CA LEU A 313 16.40 -5.10 -11.11
C LEU A 313 16.59 -4.22 -9.88
N LEU A 314 16.33 -2.92 -10.02
CA LEU A 314 16.25 -1.97 -8.91
C LEU A 314 14.82 -1.49 -8.75
N VAL A 315 14.47 -1.21 -7.49
CA VAL A 315 13.20 -0.60 -7.11
C VAL A 315 13.49 0.76 -6.54
N ALA A 316 12.87 1.80 -7.10
CA ALA A 316 13.05 3.17 -6.63
C ALA A 316 11.72 3.78 -6.20
N PHE A 317 11.77 4.65 -5.18
CA PHE A 317 10.62 5.36 -4.66
C PHE A 317 10.88 6.87 -4.55
N GLY A 318 9.83 7.63 -4.80
CA GLY A 318 9.69 9.06 -4.56
C GLY A 318 8.23 9.41 -4.33
N LEU A 319 7.91 10.69 -4.16
CA LEU A 319 6.53 11.17 -4.21
C LEU A 319 6.21 11.60 -5.64
N PHE A 320 4.99 11.30 -6.10
CA PHE A 320 4.56 11.64 -7.45
C PHE A 320 4.68 13.14 -7.75
N GLN A 321 4.38 14.00 -6.77
CA GLN A 321 4.50 15.45 -6.90
C GLN A 321 5.95 15.94 -7.12
N ASP A 322 6.95 15.21 -6.59
CA ASP A 322 8.37 15.57 -6.68
C ASP A 322 9.02 15.01 -7.95
N VAL A 323 8.60 13.80 -8.37
CA VAL A 323 9.15 13.09 -9.54
C VAL A 323 8.43 13.49 -10.83
N GLY A 324 7.11 13.66 -10.76
CA GLY A 324 6.25 13.83 -11.93
C GLY A 324 6.17 12.58 -12.80
N GLU A 325 5.91 12.76 -14.08
CA GLU A 325 5.98 11.66 -15.05
C GLU A 325 7.44 11.36 -15.40
N PRO A 326 7.98 10.18 -15.06
CA PRO A 326 9.39 9.88 -15.24
C PRO A 326 9.72 9.65 -16.72
N THR A 327 10.93 10.09 -17.10
CA THR A 327 11.53 9.81 -18.42
C THR A 327 12.81 9.03 -18.23
N LEU A 328 13.28 8.34 -19.28
CA LEU A 328 14.57 7.64 -19.21
C LEU A 328 15.72 8.59 -18.82
N ALA A 329 15.72 9.81 -19.32
CA ALA A 329 16.75 10.80 -19.02
C ALA A 329 16.72 11.21 -17.52
N THR A 330 15.53 11.43 -16.94
CA THR A 330 15.42 11.78 -15.51
C THR A 330 15.80 10.60 -14.61
N VAL A 331 15.43 9.38 -14.98
CA VAL A 331 15.84 8.16 -14.26
C VAL A 331 17.36 7.96 -14.35
N GLN A 332 17.98 8.12 -15.53
CA GLN A 332 19.42 8.03 -15.70
C GLN A 332 20.17 9.07 -14.86
N ALA A 333 19.68 10.30 -14.83
CA ALA A 333 20.30 11.38 -14.04
C ALA A 333 20.20 11.11 -12.53
N ALA A 334 19.06 10.62 -12.02
CA ALA A 334 18.91 10.24 -10.62
C ALA A 334 19.80 9.02 -10.27
N MET A 335 19.88 8.03 -11.16
CA MET A 335 20.73 6.86 -10.97
C MET A 335 22.22 7.21 -10.97
N ALA A 336 22.67 8.18 -11.79
CA ALA A 336 24.05 8.65 -11.78
C ALA A 336 24.46 9.24 -10.41
N ALA A 337 23.53 9.88 -9.69
CA ALA A 337 23.78 10.38 -8.33
C ALA A 337 23.82 9.26 -7.28
N ALA A 338 22.95 8.24 -7.40
CA ALA A 338 22.82 7.18 -6.42
C ALA A 338 23.79 6.01 -6.67
N PHE A 339 24.05 5.67 -7.93
CA PHE A 339 24.87 4.56 -8.40
C PHE A 339 25.75 5.03 -9.57
N PRO A 340 26.86 5.72 -9.31
CA PRO A 340 27.65 6.37 -10.36
C PRO A 340 28.19 5.44 -11.47
N THR A 341 28.29 4.15 -11.18
CA THR A 341 28.77 3.13 -12.14
C THR A 341 27.63 2.36 -12.83
N ALA A 342 26.36 2.72 -12.54
CA ALA A 342 25.21 2.05 -13.14
C ALA A 342 24.98 2.51 -14.57
N GLU A 343 24.79 1.55 -15.47
CA GLU A 343 24.25 1.79 -16.80
C GLU A 343 22.76 1.43 -16.80
N VAL A 344 21.89 2.44 -16.85
CA VAL A 344 20.44 2.25 -16.92
C VAL A 344 20.05 1.80 -18.32
N LEU A 345 19.51 0.58 -18.41
CA LEU A 345 19.08 -0.03 -19.67
C LEU A 345 17.63 0.30 -20.00
N ASP A 346 16.77 0.30 -18.97
CA ASP A 346 15.33 0.48 -19.14
C ASP A 346 14.68 0.78 -17.79
N PHE A 347 13.45 1.33 -17.81
CA PHE A 347 12.62 1.51 -16.63
C PHE A 347 11.15 1.35 -16.98
N ASP A 348 10.34 1.03 -15.97
CA ASP A 348 8.88 0.95 -16.10
C ASP A 348 8.22 1.31 -14.77
N TRP A 349 6.93 1.71 -14.83
CA TRP A 349 6.17 2.10 -13.65
C TRP A 349 4.66 2.02 -13.92
N HIS A 350 3.86 2.21 -12.87
CA HIS A 350 2.41 2.34 -12.99
C HIS A 350 1.95 3.59 -12.23
N ASP A 351 1.18 4.43 -12.90
CA ASP A 351 0.60 5.63 -12.30
C ASP A 351 -0.63 5.26 -11.44
N TRP A 352 -0.36 5.02 -10.15
CA TRP A 352 -1.43 4.73 -9.19
C TRP A 352 -2.22 5.96 -8.79
N VAL A 353 -1.63 7.16 -8.89
CA VAL A 353 -2.24 8.42 -8.46
C VAL A 353 -3.36 8.82 -9.42
N ASN A 354 -3.12 8.72 -10.72
CA ASN A 354 -4.09 9.05 -11.75
C ASN A 354 -4.90 7.82 -12.22
N ASP A 355 -4.61 6.62 -11.75
CA ASP A 355 -5.40 5.42 -12.05
C ASP A 355 -6.84 5.59 -11.51
N PRO A 356 -7.87 5.56 -12.36
CA PRO A 356 -9.24 5.90 -11.98
C PRO A 356 -9.85 4.95 -10.94
N PHE A 357 -9.29 3.73 -10.81
CA PHE A 357 -9.76 2.71 -9.89
C PHE A 357 -8.86 2.51 -8.66
N ALA A 358 -7.84 3.36 -8.47
CA ALA A 358 -7.02 3.41 -7.27
C ALA A 358 -7.00 4.81 -6.67
N ARG A 359 -6.67 5.84 -7.46
CA ARG A 359 -6.57 7.26 -7.10
C ARG A 359 -5.64 7.49 -5.91
N GLY A 360 -4.55 6.74 -5.88
CA GLY A 360 -3.56 6.75 -4.82
C GLY A 360 -2.87 5.39 -4.64
N THR A 361 -1.84 5.38 -3.82
CA THR A 361 -1.03 4.19 -3.54
C THR A 361 -1.56 3.44 -2.30
N TRP A 362 -0.77 3.28 -1.26
CA TRP A 362 -1.24 2.76 0.04
C TRP A 362 -1.69 3.91 0.93
N VAL A 363 -2.50 3.58 1.91
CA VAL A 363 -3.15 4.58 2.76
C VAL A 363 -2.12 5.39 3.55
N SER A 364 -2.31 6.69 3.54
CA SER A 364 -1.66 7.66 4.42
C SER A 364 -2.74 8.66 4.86
N PRO A 365 -3.23 8.56 6.10
CA PRO A 365 -4.30 9.42 6.59
C PRO A 365 -3.91 10.89 6.56
N ALA A 366 -4.80 11.76 6.10
CA ALA A 366 -4.60 13.19 6.19
C ALA A 366 -4.52 13.63 7.66
N LEU A 367 -3.83 14.73 7.91
CA LEU A 367 -3.77 15.33 9.26
C LEU A 367 -5.20 15.49 9.83
N HIS A 368 -5.40 15.10 11.07
CA HIS A 368 -6.67 15.12 11.81
C HIS A 368 -7.77 14.16 11.33
N SER A 369 -7.51 13.30 10.34
CA SER A 369 -8.53 12.36 9.82
C SER A 369 -8.59 11.02 10.55
N LEU A 370 -7.61 10.67 11.37
CA LEU A 370 -7.51 9.37 12.06
C LEU A 370 -8.76 8.93 12.82
N PRO A 371 -9.50 9.82 13.53
CA PRO A 371 -10.70 9.40 14.23
C PRO A 371 -11.78 8.79 13.33
N ASP A 372 -11.87 9.20 12.07
CA ASP A 372 -12.84 8.68 11.12
C ASP A 372 -12.47 7.28 10.60
N TYR A 373 -11.20 6.85 10.75
CA TYR A 373 -10.76 5.49 10.44
C TYR A 373 -11.14 4.46 11.51
N ALA A 374 -11.60 4.89 12.69
CA ALA A 374 -11.89 3.98 13.79
C ALA A 374 -12.82 2.83 13.37
N ALA A 375 -12.51 1.61 13.81
CA ALA A 375 -13.14 0.37 13.33
C ALA A 375 -14.68 0.38 13.43
N GLN A 376 -15.24 1.02 14.45
CA GLN A 376 -16.69 1.13 14.63
C GLN A 376 -17.41 1.84 13.45
N HIS A 377 -16.73 2.75 12.76
CA HIS A 377 -17.30 3.46 11.61
C HIS A 377 -17.35 2.57 10.36
N TRP A 378 -16.55 1.52 10.31
CA TRP A 378 -16.43 0.59 9.19
C TRP A 378 -17.06 -0.77 9.47
N ALA A 379 -17.74 -0.93 10.61
CA ALA A 379 -18.57 -2.09 10.87
C ALA A 379 -19.68 -2.23 9.82
N MET A 380 -20.18 -3.47 9.66
CA MET A 380 -21.27 -3.77 8.74
C MET A 380 -22.49 -2.90 9.02
N GLN A 381 -23.07 -2.30 7.98
CA GLN A 381 -24.25 -1.46 8.02
C GLN A 381 -25.37 -2.10 7.22
N GLY A 382 -26.47 -2.45 7.90
CA GLY A 382 -27.52 -3.23 7.24
C GLY A 382 -26.97 -4.52 6.66
N ARG A 383 -26.99 -4.64 5.33
CA ARG A 383 -26.49 -5.79 4.58
C ARG A 383 -25.15 -5.54 3.87
N ILE A 384 -24.49 -4.42 4.15
CA ILE A 384 -23.26 -3.99 3.48
C ILE A 384 -22.11 -4.03 4.47
N ALA A 385 -21.09 -4.84 4.20
CA ALA A 385 -19.81 -4.89 4.92
C ALA A 385 -18.71 -4.20 4.10
N PHE A 386 -17.63 -3.81 4.79
CA PHE A 386 -16.47 -3.12 4.18
C PHE A 386 -15.19 -3.88 4.50
N ALA A 387 -14.26 -3.95 3.53
CA ALA A 387 -12.92 -4.50 3.73
C ALA A 387 -11.91 -3.83 2.80
N GLY A 388 -10.64 -3.81 3.18
CA GLY A 388 -9.55 -3.27 2.37
C GLY A 388 -8.38 -2.85 3.23
N SER A 389 -7.21 -2.71 2.63
CA SER A 389 -5.99 -2.27 3.32
C SER A 389 -6.07 -0.82 3.82
N ASP A 390 -6.96 0.00 3.27
CA ASP A 390 -7.12 1.40 3.64
C ASP A 390 -7.94 1.57 4.93
N LEU A 391 -8.66 0.53 5.35
CA LEU A 391 -9.43 0.55 6.59
C LEU A 391 -8.55 0.26 7.80
N TYR A 392 -8.99 0.73 8.98
CA TYR A 392 -8.25 0.53 10.22
C TYR A 392 -8.06 -0.96 10.54
N SER A 393 -6.80 -1.32 10.72
CA SER A 393 -6.36 -2.60 11.27
C SER A 393 -4.97 -2.42 11.88
N ALA A 394 -4.46 -3.42 12.58
CA ALA A 394 -3.09 -3.41 13.11
C ALA A 394 -2.03 -3.28 11.99
N GLU A 395 -2.39 -3.67 10.76
CA GLU A 395 -1.53 -3.66 9.58
C GLU A 395 -2.15 -2.82 8.44
N GLN A 396 -2.69 -1.63 8.78
CA GLN A 396 -3.27 -0.70 7.80
C GLN A 396 -2.23 -0.35 6.72
N GLY A 397 -2.67 -0.30 5.46
CA GLY A 397 -1.81 -0.05 4.29
C GLY A 397 -1.12 -1.30 3.72
N TRP A 398 -1.08 -2.42 4.45
CA TRP A 398 -0.43 -3.65 4.04
C TRP A 398 -1.39 -4.70 3.48
N PHE A 399 -0.87 -5.69 2.78
CA PHE A 399 -1.62 -6.90 2.39
C PHE A 399 -2.27 -7.59 3.60
N GLU A 400 -1.53 -7.67 4.70
CA GLU A 400 -2.01 -8.25 5.95
C GLU A 400 -3.26 -7.53 6.46
N GLY A 401 -3.27 -6.18 6.43
CA GLY A 401 -4.45 -5.37 6.81
C GLY A 401 -5.66 -5.62 5.92
N ALA A 402 -5.45 -5.81 4.61
CA ALA A 402 -6.52 -6.18 3.69
C ALA A 402 -7.15 -7.53 4.07
N LEU A 403 -6.35 -8.51 4.47
CA LEU A 403 -6.83 -9.83 4.87
C LEU A 403 -7.49 -9.82 6.25
N LEU A 404 -6.96 -9.06 7.21
CA LEU A 404 -7.57 -8.91 8.53
C LEU A 404 -8.97 -8.29 8.45
N THR A 405 -9.13 -7.21 7.69
CA THR A 405 -10.43 -6.56 7.48
C THR A 405 -11.39 -7.45 6.70
N ALA A 406 -10.90 -8.21 5.71
CA ALA A 406 -11.72 -9.17 4.97
C ALA A 406 -12.23 -10.31 5.86
N ARG A 407 -11.42 -10.85 6.78
CA ARG A 407 -11.87 -11.85 7.76
C ARG A 407 -12.98 -11.34 8.66
N ALA A 408 -12.82 -10.13 9.19
CA ALA A 408 -13.85 -9.50 10.02
C ALA A 408 -15.15 -9.30 9.25
N ALA A 409 -15.06 -8.84 8.00
CA ALA A 409 -16.21 -8.67 7.12
C ALA A 409 -16.92 -10.00 6.80
N VAL A 410 -16.16 -11.08 6.50
CA VAL A 410 -16.71 -12.43 6.26
C VAL A 410 -17.48 -12.95 7.48
N ALA A 411 -16.94 -12.77 8.69
CA ALA A 411 -17.64 -13.17 9.90
C ALA A 411 -18.98 -12.43 10.09
N ALA A 412 -18.99 -11.12 9.84
CA ALA A 412 -20.22 -10.31 9.94
C ALA A 412 -21.25 -10.70 8.86
N LEU A 413 -20.80 -10.92 7.62
CA LEU A 413 -21.66 -11.35 6.51
C LEU A 413 -22.29 -12.72 6.77
N ASP A 414 -21.52 -13.71 7.24
CA ASP A 414 -22.05 -15.05 7.54
C ASP A 414 -23.05 -15.00 8.69
N LEU A 415 -22.80 -14.21 9.72
CA LEU A 415 -23.75 -13.99 10.80
C LEU A 415 -25.06 -13.38 10.28
N CYS A 416 -24.99 -12.36 9.45
CA CYS A 416 -26.16 -11.74 8.82
C CYS A 416 -26.95 -12.74 7.95
N LEU A 417 -26.24 -13.56 7.16
CA LEU A 417 -26.85 -14.59 6.31
C LEU A 417 -27.56 -15.67 7.11
N LYS A 418 -27.04 -16.08 8.28
CA LYS A 418 -27.67 -17.05 9.19
C LYS A 418 -28.92 -16.51 9.86
N GLN A 419 -28.93 -15.22 10.22
CA GLN A 419 -30.08 -14.58 10.89
C GLN A 419 -31.26 -14.32 9.95
N ASN A 420 -31.01 -14.21 8.65
CA ASN A 420 -31.99 -13.85 7.63
C ASN A 420 -32.23 -14.99 6.60
N GLY A 421 -31.80 -16.17 6.89
CA GLY A 421 -31.96 -17.39 6.06
C GLY A 421 -32.95 -18.37 6.61
#